data_661766c89b0cb634cde9b3426d4345e1
#
_entry.id   661766c89b0cb634cde9b3426d4345e1
#
_cell.length_a   1.000
_cell.length_b   1.000
_cell.length_c   1.000
_cell.angle_alpha   90.00
_cell.angle_beta   90.00
_cell.angle_gamma   90.00
#
_symmetry.space_group_name_H-M   'P 1'
#
loop_
_entity.id
_entity.type
_entity.pdbx_description
1 polymer ?
#
loop_
_entity_poly.entity_id
_entity_poly.type
_entity_poly.pdbx_seq_one_letter_code
_entity_poly.pdbx_strand_id
1 'polypeptide(L)'
;EKDITAHVDFTALQKAGKEAGLETLWFGEQYRFLLGLGFFEELVRLEAAANDENEARLLRLTLKNLIMPETGMGETFKVLVQGKHVGTPDLQCSRPVAAIRESERSCRRPRPARRRSFRRAA
;
A
#
# COMPACT_ATOMS: atom_id res chain seq x y z
N GLU A 1 19.08 31.94 -4.41
CA GLU A 1 18.28 31.07 -5.28
C GLU A 1 16.88 30.96 -4.65
N LYS A 2 15.83 31.33 -5.39
CA LYS A 2 14.45 31.25 -4.89
C LYS A 2 13.81 30.05 -5.50
N ASP A 3 13.37 29.12 -4.63
CA ASP A 3 12.56 27.99 -5.04
C ASP A 3 11.11 28.43 -5.31
N ILE A 4 10.54 27.95 -6.40
CA ILE A 4 9.16 28.26 -6.79
C ILE A 4 8.34 27.00 -6.49
N THR A 5 7.58 27.05 -5.40
CA THR A 5 6.65 25.97 -5.04
C THR A 5 5.22 26.42 -5.33
N ALA A 6 4.42 25.51 -5.86
CA ALA A 6 3.01 25.73 -6.12
C ALA A 6 2.21 24.50 -5.71
N HIS A 7 0.99 24.71 -5.24
CA HIS A 7 0.04 23.62 -5.04
C HIS A 7 -0.42 23.06 -6.38
N VAL A 8 -0.50 21.74 -6.49
CA VAL A 8 -1.00 21.06 -7.68
C VAL A 8 -2.53 21.16 -7.70
N ASP A 9 -3.09 21.72 -8.78
CA ASP A 9 -4.53 21.69 -9.03
C ASP A 9 -4.93 20.37 -9.69
N PHE A 10 -5.30 19.39 -8.86
CA PHE A 10 -5.72 18.07 -9.35
C PHE A 10 -7.01 18.14 -10.17
N THR A 11 -7.89 19.12 -9.90
CA THR A 11 -9.12 19.30 -10.68
C THR A 11 -8.79 19.73 -12.12
N ALA A 12 -7.87 20.66 -12.27
CA ALA A 12 -7.38 21.07 -13.58
C ALA A 12 -6.68 19.92 -14.32
N LEU A 13 -5.87 19.11 -13.62
CA LEU A 13 -5.21 17.94 -14.19
C LEU A 13 -6.21 16.87 -14.66
N GLN A 14 -7.23 16.59 -13.87
CA GLN A 14 -8.28 15.64 -14.25
C GLN A 14 -9.06 16.12 -15.48
N LYS A 15 -9.39 17.41 -15.54
CA LYS A 15 -10.09 18.00 -16.66
C LYS A 15 -9.25 17.97 -17.94
N ALA A 16 -8.01 18.44 -17.87
CA ALA A 16 -7.09 18.40 -19.01
C ALA A 16 -6.83 16.96 -19.47
N GLY A 17 -6.68 16.03 -18.53
CA GLY A 17 -6.53 14.62 -18.84
C GLY A 17 -7.73 14.08 -19.62
N LYS A 18 -8.94 14.38 -19.16
CA LYS A 18 -10.17 13.97 -19.86
C LYS A 18 -10.25 14.55 -21.28
N GLU A 19 -9.90 15.81 -21.47
CA GLU A 19 -9.83 16.46 -22.80
C GLU A 19 -8.79 15.75 -23.71
N ALA A 20 -7.71 15.22 -23.13
CA ALA A 20 -6.69 14.45 -23.84
C ALA A 20 -7.05 12.95 -24.02
N GLY A 21 -8.24 12.53 -23.61
CA GLY A 21 -8.69 11.14 -23.68
C GLY A 21 -8.14 10.24 -22.58
N LEU A 22 -7.72 10.80 -21.45
CA LEU A 22 -7.35 10.07 -20.25
C LEU A 22 -8.58 9.89 -19.33
N GLU A 23 -8.69 8.73 -18.73
CA GLU A 23 -9.69 8.44 -17.69
C GLU A 23 -9.04 8.44 -16.33
N THR A 24 -9.69 9.05 -15.33
CA THR A 24 -9.22 8.98 -13.94
C THR A 24 -9.58 7.61 -13.38
N LEU A 25 -8.55 6.82 -13.12
CA LEU A 25 -8.69 5.45 -12.60
C LEU A 25 -8.70 5.45 -11.07
N TRP A 26 -7.94 6.37 -10.46
CA TRP A 26 -7.89 6.51 -9.02
C TRP A 26 -7.46 7.94 -8.64
N PHE A 27 -8.03 8.45 -7.55
CA PHE A 27 -7.63 9.72 -6.93
C PHE A 27 -7.92 9.67 -5.43
N GLY A 28 -6.94 10.07 -4.62
CA GLY A 28 -7.11 10.13 -3.16
C GLY A 28 -5.82 10.44 -2.42
N GLU A 29 -5.88 10.26 -1.11
CA GLU A 29 -4.76 10.48 -0.21
C GLU A 29 -3.66 9.43 -0.43
N GLN A 30 -2.39 9.88 -0.31
CA GLN A 30 -1.23 9.02 -0.48
C GLN A 30 -1.27 7.80 0.43
N TYR A 31 -1.67 7.95 1.69
CA TYR A 31 -1.69 6.82 2.61
C TYR A 31 -2.65 5.70 2.17
N ARG A 32 -3.82 6.05 1.61
CA ARG A 32 -4.76 5.06 1.08
C ARG A 32 -4.20 4.33 -0.12
N PHE A 33 -3.51 5.06 -0.99
CA PHE A 33 -2.84 4.49 -2.15
C PHE A 33 -1.77 3.47 -1.72
N LEU A 34 -0.90 3.85 -0.78
CA LEU A 34 0.16 2.98 -0.27
C LEU A 34 -0.39 1.75 0.45
N LEU A 35 -1.41 1.94 1.31
CA LEU A 35 -2.05 0.80 1.99
C LEU A 35 -2.67 -0.18 1.00
N GLY A 36 -3.33 0.31 -0.04
CA GLY A 36 -3.89 -0.53 -1.09
C GLY A 36 -2.84 -1.30 -1.89
N LEU A 37 -1.62 -0.79 -2.00
CA LEU A 37 -0.49 -1.48 -2.64
C LEU A 37 0.19 -2.54 -1.75
N GLY A 38 -0.26 -2.72 -0.50
CA GLY A 38 0.35 -3.69 0.42
C GLY A 38 1.56 -3.15 1.19
N PHE A 39 1.61 -1.84 1.39
CA PHE A 39 2.71 -1.19 2.09
C PHE A 39 2.90 -1.71 3.53
N PHE A 40 1.82 -2.06 4.21
CA PHE A 40 1.89 -2.56 5.59
C PHE A 40 2.52 -3.95 5.65
N GLU A 41 2.19 -4.81 4.71
CA GLU A 41 2.74 -6.16 4.59
C GLU A 41 4.24 -6.10 4.28
N GLU A 42 4.64 -5.18 3.41
CA GLU A 42 6.04 -4.95 3.09
C GLU A 42 6.82 -4.40 4.29
N LEU A 43 6.23 -3.50 5.08
CA LEU A 43 6.84 -3.02 6.32
C LEU A 43 7.12 -4.17 7.29
N VAL A 44 6.12 -5.04 7.53
CA VAL A 44 6.29 -6.20 8.42
C VAL A 44 7.39 -7.12 7.91
N ARG A 45 7.49 -7.30 6.59
CA ARG A 45 8.54 -8.11 5.97
C ARG A 45 9.93 -7.50 6.17
N LEU A 46 10.06 -6.19 5.98
CA LEU A 46 11.32 -5.48 6.17
C LEU A 46 11.75 -5.45 7.64
N GLU A 47 10.83 -5.26 8.57
CA GLU A 47 11.12 -5.35 10.00
C GLU A 47 11.63 -6.74 10.41
N ALA A 48 11.03 -7.79 9.86
CA ALA A 48 11.47 -9.16 10.14
C ALA A 48 12.84 -9.49 9.53
N ALA A 49 13.26 -8.75 8.50
CA ALA A 49 14.56 -8.90 7.84
C ALA A 49 15.64 -7.94 8.40
N ALA A 50 15.28 -7.03 9.31
CA ALA A 50 16.22 -6.07 9.90
C ALA A 50 17.31 -6.79 10.70
N ASN A 51 18.53 -6.28 10.62
CA ASN A 51 19.69 -6.89 11.26
C ASN A 51 19.70 -6.68 12.79
N ASP A 52 19.10 -5.58 13.24
CA ASP A 52 18.99 -5.24 14.66
C ASP A 52 17.70 -4.45 14.96
N GLU A 53 17.40 -4.30 16.27
CA GLU A 53 16.21 -3.59 16.75
C GLU A 53 16.24 -2.08 16.41
N ASN A 54 17.41 -1.47 16.27
CA ASN A 54 17.52 -0.06 15.90
C ASN A 54 17.12 0.15 14.44
N GLU A 55 17.55 -0.73 13.54
CA GLU A 55 17.15 -0.72 12.14
C GLU A 55 15.64 -0.90 12.01
N ALA A 56 15.07 -1.89 12.69
CA ALA A 56 13.62 -2.12 12.72
C ALA A 56 12.84 -0.89 13.23
N ARG A 57 13.36 -0.24 14.28
CA ARG A 57 12.76 0.98 14.84
C ARG A 57 12.82 2.14 13.86
N LEU A 58 13.96 2.36 13.19
CA LEU A 58 14.10 3.41 12.19
C LEU A 58 13.16 3.21 11.01
N LEU A 59 13.03 1.98 10.50
CA LEU A 59 12.08 1.62 9.48
C LEU A 59 10.65 1.98 9.91
N ARG A 60 10.23 1.57 11.10
CA ARG A 60 8.91 1.89 11.65
C ARG A 60 8.64 3.39 11.70
N LEU A 61 9.59 4.18 12.22
CA LEU A 61 9.44 5.62 12.37
C LEU A 61 9.37 6.33 11.01
N THR A 62 10.25 5.97 10.08
CA THR A 62 10.30 6.59 8.75
C THR A 62 9.01 6.30 7.97
N LEU A 63 8.58 5.05 7.97
CA LEU A 63 7.41 4.62 7.21
C LEU A 63 6.10 5.08 7.87
N LYS A 64 6.06 5.15 9.21
CA LYS A 64 4.93 5.73 9.93
C LYS A 64 4.66 7.17 9.49
N ASN A 65 5.69 7.98 9.33
CA ASN A 65 5.55 9.38 8.89
C ASN A 65 4.96 9.51 7.48
N LEU A 66 5.12 8.51 6.61
CA LEU A 66 4.54 8.52 5.27
C LEU A 66 3.04 8.18 5.26
N ILE A 67 2.57 7.39 6.25
CA ILE A 67 1.21 6.85 6.26
C ILE A 67 0.31 7.61 7.23
N MET A 68 0.84 8.09 8.38
CA MET A 68 -0.01 8.69 9.41
C MET A 68 -0.71 9.94 8.92
N PRO A 69 -2.06 9.99 9.01
CA PRO A 69 -2.84 11.15 8.57
C PRO A 69 -2.57 12.39 9.43
N GLU A 70 -2.60 12.26 10.75
CA GLU A 70 -2.57 13.40 11.67
C GLU A 70 -1.17 13.95 11.95
N THR A 71 -0.15 13.10 11.95
CA THR A 71 1.23 13.46 12.33
C THR A 71 2.23 13.32 11.20
N GLY A 72 1.82 12.80 10.06
CA GLY A 72 2.66 12.51 8.91
C GLY A 72 2.17 13.22 7.64
N MET A 73 2.75 12.80 6.52
CA MET A 73 2.45 13.36 5.20
C MET A 73 1.32 12.61 4.46
N GLY A 74 0.69 11.63 5.11
CA GLY A 74 -0.25 10.71 4.48
C GLY A 74 -1.47 11.38 3.83
N GLU A 75 -2.01 12.44 4.46
CA GLU A 75 -3.15 13.20 3.94
C GLU A 75 -2.73 14.43 3.13
N THR A 76 -1.53 14.95 3.37
CA THR A 76 -1.02 16.14 2.69
C THR A 76 -0.82 15.88 1.20
N PHE A 77 -0.28 14.73 0.86
CA PHE A 77 -0.04 14.35 -0.52
C PHE A 77 -1.24 13.59 -1.10
N LYS A 78 -1.54 13.92 -2.35
CA LYS A 78 -2.56 13.23 -3.15
C LYS A 78 -1.89 12.47 -4.28
N VAL A 79 -2.51 11.37 -4.67
CA VAL A 79 -2.11 10.58 -5.83
C VAL A 79 -3.24 10.59 -6.85
N LEU A 80 -2.90 10.84 -8.09
CA LEU A 80 -3.80 10.77 -9.24
C LEU A 80 -3.26 9.73 -10.22
N VAL A 81 -4.07 8.74 -10.54
CA VAL A 81 -3.77 7.74 -11.57
C VAL A 81 -4.72 7.94 -12.73
N GLN A 82 -4.18 8.18 -13.90
CA GLN A 82 -4.94 8.30 -15.13
C GLN A 82 -4.44 7.28 -16.16
N GLY A 83 -5.35 6.74 -16.95
CA GLY A 83 -5.03 5.79 -18.00
C GLY A 83 -5.66 6.18 -19.33
N LYS A 84 -4.99 5.83 -20.43
CA LYS A 84 -5.50 6.02 -21.78
C LYS A 84 -5.65 4.67 -22.47
N HIS A 85 -6.88 4.37 -22.92
CA HIS A 85 -7.18 3.10 -23.59
C HIS A 85 -6.85 1.82 -22.80
N VAL A 86 -6.89 1.90 -21.47
CA VAL A 86 -6.59 0.75 -20.58
C VAL A 86 -7.84 0.05 -20.03
N GLY A 87 -9.03 0.53 -20.40
CA GLY A 87 -10.29 0.03 -19.86
C GLY A 87 -10.41 0.29 -18.35
N THR A 88 -11.00 -0.64 -17.62
CA THR A 88 -11.12 -0.61 -16.16
C THR A 88 -10.15 -1.61 -15.53
N PRO A 89 -8.87 -1.26 -15.34
CA PRO A 89 -7.91 -2.16 -14.74
C PRO A 89 -8.23 -2.38 -13.25
N ASP A 90 -8.05 -3.59 -12.76
CA ASP A 90 -8.14 -3.89 -11.33
C ASP A 90 -6.88 -3.37 -10.62
N LEU A 91 -6.95 -2.14 -10.15
CA LEU A 91 -5.85 -1.50 -9.43
C LEU A 91 -5.84 -1.99 -7.98
N GLN A 92 -4.71 -2.53 -7.52
CA GLN A 92 -4.55 -2.95 -6.13
C GLN A 92 -4.84 -1.81 -5.14
N CYS A 93 -4.44 -0.58 -5.48
CA CYS A 93 -4.69 0.62 -4.67
C CYS A 93 -6.19 0.98 -4.52
N SER A 94 -7.07 0.47 -5.37
CA SER A 94 -8.51 0.69 -5.27
C SER A 94 -9.23 -0.33 -4.38
N ARG A 95 -8.55 -1.39 -3.98
CA ARG A 95 -9.12 -2.43 -3.12
C ARG A 95 -9.25 -1.92 -1.68
N PRO A 96 -10.39 -2.13 -1.01
CA PRO A 96 -10.51 -1.80 0.41
C PRO A 96 -9.52 -2.65 1.22
N VAL A 97 -8.85 -2.05 2.19
CA VAL A 97 -7.83 -2.70 3.06
C VAL A 97 -8.37 -3.97 3.74
N ALA A 98 -9.68 -4.03 4.00
CA ALA A 98 -10.35 -5.23 4.53
C ALA A 98 -10.32 -6.43 3.56
N ALA A 99 -10.45 -6.19 2.26
CA ALA A 99 -10.45 -7.24 1.24
C ALA A 99 -9.07 -7.89 1.04
N ILE A 100 -8.00 -7.13 1.31
CA ILE A 100 -6.62 -7.64 1.26
C ILE A 100 -6.40 -8.71 2.33
N ARG A 101 -6.91 -8.47 3.55
CA ARG A 101 -6.81 -9.43 4.67
C ARG A 101 -7.56 -10.74 4.44
N GLU A 102 -8.63 -10.73 3.66
CA GLU A 102 -9.40 -11.95 3.35
C GLU A 102 -8.73 -12.80 2.29
N SER A 103 -8.13 -12.20 1.26
CA SER A 103 -7.39 -12.93 0.22
C SER A 103 -6.16 -13.66 0.79
N GLU A 104 -5.47 -13.06 1.77
CA GLU A 104 -4.32 -13.67 2.45
C GLU A 104 -4.72 -14.84 3.36
N ARG A 105 -5.88 -14.78 4.01
CA ARG A 105 -6.41 -15.92 4.80
C ARG A 105 -6.72 -17.12 3.93
N SER A 106 -7.19 -16.90 2.72
CA SER A 106 -7.49 -17.95 1.74
C SER A 106 -6.22 -18.60 1.17
N CYS A 107 -5.10 -17.88 1.09
CA CYS A 107 -3.82 -18.39 0.60
C CYS A 107 -2.97 -19.14 1.64
N ARG A 108 -3.36 -19.17 2.91
CA ARG A 108 -2.64 -19.96 3.91
C ARG A 108 -2.93 -21.44 3.67
N ARG A 109 -2.01 -22.15 3.02
CA ARG A 109 -2.02 -23.60 2.91
C ARG A 109 -2.25 -24.24 4.28
N PRO A 110 -3.15 -25.23 4.41
CA PRO A 110 -3.33 -25.95 5.68
C PRO A 110 -1.98 -26.55 6.11
N ARG A 111 -1.59 -26.31 7.35
CA ARG A 111 -0.39 -26.93 7.94
C ARG A 111 -0.53 -28.46 7.82
N PRO A 112 0.47 -29.18 7.33
CA PRO A 112 0.43 -30.64 7.31
C PRO A 112 0.25 -31.14 8.74
N ALA A 113 -0.73 -32.01 8.92
CA ALA A 113 -1.04 -32.64 10.21
C ALA A 113 0.24 -33.30 10.74
N ARG A 114 0.66 -32.95 11.95
CA ARG A 114 1.75 -33.63 12.67
C ARG A 114 1.40 -35.12 12.77
N ARG A 115 2.12 -35.99 12.07
CA ARG A 115 2.05 -37.45 12.28
C ARG A 115 2.42 -37.70 13.75
N ARG A 116 1.43 -38.14 14.53
CA ARG A 116 1.67 -38.74 15.84
C ARG A 116 2.45 -40.04 15.60
N SER A 117 3.70 -40.08 16.03
CA SER A 117 4.47 -41.30 16.10
C SER A 117 3.88 -42.15 17.22
N PHE A 118 3.18 -43.18 16.84
CA PHE A 118 2.78 -44.27 17.76
C PHE A 118 4.09 -45.00 18.12
N ARG A 119 4.63 -44.80 19.31
CA ARG A 119 5.62 -45.67 19.91
C ARG A 119 4.89 -46.92 20.34
N ARG A 120 5.15 -48.04 19.67
CA ARG A 120 4.85 -49.40 20.22
C ARG A 120 5.77 -49.61 21.41
N ALA A 121 5.18 -49.84 22.57
CA ALA A 121 5.87 -50.45 23.70
C ALA A 121 5.92 -51.98 23.44
N ALA A 122 7.13 -52.53 23.57
CA ALA A 122 7.36 -53.97 23.76
C ALA A 122 7.38 -54.28 25.24
#